data_bc2057aac44667c602502cb0f4da3dd0
#
_entry.id   bc2057aac44667c602502cb0f4da3dd0
#
_cell.length_a   1.000
_cell.length_b   1.000
_cell.length_c   1.000
_cell.angle_alpha   90.00
_cell.angle_beta   90.00
_cell.angle_gamma   90.00
#
_symmetry.space_group_name_H-M   'P 1'
#
loop_
_entity.id
_entity.type
_entity.pdbx_description
1 polymer ?
#
loop_
_entity_poly.entity_id
_entity_poly.type
_entity_poly.pdbx_seq_one_letter_code
_entity_poly.pdbx_strand_id
1 'polypeptide(L)'
;MQEHKIQTTKNEIRDKKHEILRLPTWLRRPLPASGAFQHTEKVLNSLGLETICTNANCPNQGRCWAKGTATVLILGNVCTRNCKFCSVACGKPKPPDPTEPLRLAEMAKQMQLKYMVITSVNRDDLPDGGAGHFRDCIDKVRPQCPDLKFEILTPDFRNCQAQALKILKRCLPFVFAHNVETVPSLYQTAKAGGDYQRSLNLLKMAKETLRFSQGDSLEIVTKSSIMLGLGETDAEVEQVLKDLRNVGCNRVTIGQYLKPSKNSLDVVEYVTPVKFDFWRQKAIQLGFSWMLSTPFARSSYLAEQENAL
;
A
#
# COMPACT_ATOMS: atom_id res chain seq x y z
N MET A 1 18.27 31.46 -41.74
CA MET A 1 16.98 31.65 -41.05
C MET A 1 16.37 30.35 -40.44
N GLN A 2 16.76 29.18 -40.84
CA GLN A 2 16.24 27.90 -40.28
C GLN A 2 16.98 27.46 -38.99
N GLU A 3 18.25 27.74 -38.85
CA GLU A 3 19.01 27.31 -37.65
C GLU A 3 18.59 28.07 -36.36
N HIS A 4 18.17 29.35 -36.51
CA HIS A 4 17.72 30.15 -35.34
C HIS A 4 16.37 29.65 -34.74
N LYS A 5 15.47 29.05 -35.56
CA LYS A 5 14.20 28.47 -35.11
C LYS A 5 14.37 27.12 -34.38
N ILE A 6 15.39 26.34 -34.74
CA ILE A 6 15.68 25.06 -34.11
C ILE A 6 16.31 25.22 -32.73
N GLN A 7 17.13 26.31 -32.56
CA GLN A 7 17.77 26.64 -31.30
C GLN A 7 16.76 27.16 -30.28
N THR A 8 15.77 27.96 -30.71
CA THR A 8 14.72 28.52 -29.84
C THR A 8 13.79 27.40 -29.32
N THR A 9 13.37 26.45 -30.17
CA THR A 9 12.54 25.32 -29.75
C THR A 9 13.27 24.35 -28.81
N LYS A 10 14.58 24.16 -28.98
CA LYS A 10 15.39 23.33 -28.04
C LYS A 10 15.55 23.97 -26.67
N ASN A 11 15.66 25.30 -26.60
CA ASN A 11 15.76 26.04 -25.35
C ASN A 11 14.39 26.09 -24.63
N GLU A 12 13.28 26.28 -25.32
CA GLU A 12 11.93 26.24 -24.74
C GLU A 12 11.55 24.86 -24.21
N ILE A 13 12.03 23.78 -24.85
CA ILE A 13 11.85 22.40 -24.35
C ILE A 13 12.77 22.11 -23.16
N ARG A 14 13.93 22.78 -23.07
CA ARG A 14 14.87 22.60 -21.96
C ARG A 14 14.44 23.36 -20.71
N ASP A 15 13.82 24.53 -20.86
CA ASP A 15 13.31 25.32 -19.73
C ASP A 15 12.04 24.74 -19.11
N LYS A 16 11.19 24.02 -19.87
CA LYS A 16 10.05 23.29 -19.32
C LYS A 16 10.42 22.07 -18.47
N LYS A 17 11.67 21.60 -18.50
CA LYS A 17 12.12 20.40 -17.75
C LYS A 17 12.54 20.68 -16.29
N HIS A 18 12.55 21.90 -15.81
CA HIS A 18 13.01 22.24 -14.46
C HIS A 18 12.09 23.19 -13.68
N GLU A 19 10.84 23.29 -14.04
CA GLU A 19 9.89 23.93 -13.14
C GLU A 19 9.66 23.00 -11.94
N ILE A 20 10.29 23.31 -10.81
CA ILE A 20 10.06 22.58 -9.55
C ILE A 20 8.58 22.77 -9.22
N LEU A 21 7.78 21.72 -9.43
CA LEU A 21 6.37 21.69 -9.07
C LEU A 21 6.22 22.03 -7.59
N ARG A 22 5.77 23.25 -7.28
CA ARG A 22 5.51 23.65 -5.90
C ARG A 22 4.35 22.86 -5.33
N LEU A 23 4.53 22.37 -4.09
CA LEU A 23 3.49 21.64 -3.39
C LEU A 23 2.23 22.51 -3.23
N PRO A 24 1.10 22.14 -3.86
CA PRO A 24 -0.13 22.94 -3.81
C PRO A 24 -0.75 22.95 -2.41
N THR A 25 -1.65 23.90 -2.16
CA THR A 25 -2.24 24.13 -0.83
C THR A 25 -2.99 22.92 -0.29
N TRP A 26 -3.69 22.17 -1.14
CA TRP A 26 -4.44 20.97 -0.74
C TRP A 26 -3.56 19.77 -0.34
N LEU A 27 -2.25 19.83 -0.63
CA LEU A 27 -1.26 18.83 -0.19
C LEU A 27 -0.45 19.29 1.02
N ARG A 28 -0.78 20.43 1.64
CA ARG A 28 -0.15 20.89 2.86
C ARG A 28 -0.94 20.38 4.06
N ARG A 29 -0.23 19.84 5.04
CA ARG A 29 -0.84 19.40 6.30
C ARG A 29 -0.17 20.08 7.48
N PRO A 30 -0.94 20.46 8.52
CA PRO A 30 -0.34 20.91 9.76
C PRO A 30 0.44 19.79 10.42
N LEU A 31 1.47 20.15 11.16
CA LEU A 31 2.19 19.18 12.00
C LEU A 31 1.23 18.61 13.06
N PRO A 32 1.34 17.33 13.39
CA PRO A 32 0.52 16.74 14.43
C PRO A 32 0.84 17.38 15.78
N ALA A 33 -0.20 17.84 16.48
CA ALA A 33 -0.08 18.21 17.90
C ALA A 33 -0.46 17.00 18.75
N SER A 34 0.36 16.66 19.78
CA SER A 34 -0.12 16.05 21.00
C SER A 34 0.33 14.64 21.44
N GLY A 35 0.03 14.36 22.72
CA GLY A 35 0.39 13.18 23.49
C GLY A 35 0.01 11.82 22.91
N ALA A 36 -1.06 11.73 22.09
CA ALA A 36 -1.47 10.48 21.45
C ALA A 36 -0.45 10.02 20.37
N PHE A 37 0.16 10.95 19.63
CA PHE A 37 1.27 10.62 18.73
C PHE A 37 2.45 10.03 19.50
N GLN A 38 2.83 10.69 20.60
CA GLN A 38 3.96 10.24 21.44
C GLN A 38 3.68 8.89 22.10
N HIS A 39 2.43 8.61 22.48
CA HIS A 39 2.06 7.31 23.03
C HIS A 39 2.27 6.19 21.98
N THR A 40 1.75 6.37 20.76
CA THR A 40 1.94 5.40 19.65
C THR A 40 3.43 5.19 19.37
N GLU A 41 4.19 6.27 19.26
CA GLU A 41 5.64 6.22 19.04
C GLU A 41 6.37 5.46 20.15
N LYS A 42 6.03 5.74 21.42
CA LYS A 42 6.62 5.08 22.57
C LYS A 42 6.36 3.57 22.58
N VAL A 43 5.13 3.16 22.31
CA VAL A 43 4.77 1.72 22.25
C VAL A 43 5.55 1.02 21.14
N LEU A 44 5.56 1.57 19.92
CA LEU A 44 6.29 0.99 18.80
C LEU A 44 7.80 0.86 19.09
N ASN A 45 8.40 1.93 19.60
CA ASN A 45 9.84 1.96 19.93
C ASN A 45 10.20 1.00 21.06
N SER A 46 9.39 0.93 22.11
CA SER A 46 9.66 0.03 23.27
C SER A 46 9.60 -1.45 22.89
N LEU A 47 8.79 -1.78 21.89
CA LEU A 47 8.65 -3.13 21.34
C LEU A 47 9.58 -3.40 20.14
N GLY A 48 10.36 -2.41 19.69
CA GLY A 48 11.23 -2.54 18.52
C GLY A 48 10.50 -2.97 17.26
N LEU A 49 9.27 -2.44 17.05
CA LEU A 49 8.45 -2.73 15.88
C LEU A 49 8.65 -1.68 14.80
N GLU A 50 8.81 -2.15 13.58
CA GLU A 50 8.91 -1.31 12.39
C GLU A 50 7.51 -0.94 11.85
N THR A 51 7.40 0.23 11.23
CA THR A 51 6.17 0.65 10.54
C THR A 51 6.47 1.12 9.14
N ILE A 52 5.54 0.87 8.22
CA ILE A 52 5.62 1.46 6.88
C ILE A 52 5.42 2.98 6.94
N CYS A 53 4.78 3.49 7.99
CA CYS A 53 4.58 4.92 8.20
C CYS A 53 5.91 5.67 8.27
N THR A 54 6.88 5.12 9.02
CA THR A 54 8.24 5.67 9.16
C THR A 54 9.10 5.32 7.95
N ASN A 55 9.16 4.04 7.57
CA ASN A 55 10.08 3.56 6.55
C ASN A 55 9.74 4.08 5.13
N ALA A 56 8.47 4.40 4.86
CA ALA A 56 8.03 4.97 3.58
C ALA A 56 7.78 6.49 3.64
N ASN A 57 8.18 7.19 4.69
CA ASN A 57 7.95 8.63 4.86
C ASN A 57 6.48 9.02 4.61
N CYS A 58 5.55 8.30 5.24
CA CYS A 58 4.13 8.44 4.99
C CYS A 58 3.61 9.83 5.41
N PRO A 59 2.95 10.60 4.53
CA PRO A 59 2.42 11.93 4.86
C PRO A 59 1.27 11.90 5.90
N ASN A 60 0.73 10.71 6.18
CA ASN A 60 -0.34 10.52 7.14
C ASN A 60 0.16 10.15 8.54
N GLN A 61 1.46 9.85 8.72
CA GLN A 61 2.01 9.33 9.98
C GLN A 61 1.51 10.12 11.19
N GLY A 62 1.70 11.44 11.18
CA GLY A 62 1.29 12.28 12.30
C GLY A 62 -0.19 12.17 12.65
N ARG A 63 -1.07 12.17 11.63
CA ARG A 63 -2.52 12.05 11.84
C ARG A 63 -2.95 10.66 12.29
N CYS A 64 -2.37 9.61 11.70
CA CYS A 64 -2.68 8.22 12.06
C CYS A 64 -2.22 7.92 13.48
N TRP A 65 -0.98 8.27 13.82
CA TRP A 65 -0.43 8.02 15.16
C TRP A 65 -1.13 8.83 16.24
N ALA A 66 -1.56 10.06 15.94
CA ALA A 66 -2.41 10.84 16.85
C ALA A 66 -3.79 10.21 17.09
N LYS A 67 -4.23 9.27 16.25
CA LYS A 67 -5.43 8.45 16.41
C LYS A 67 -5.15 7.06 16.98
N GLY A 68 -3.92 6.78 17.37
CA GLY A 68 -3.52 5.45 17.86
C GLY A 68 -3.50 4.37 16.77
N THR A 69 -3.36 4.74 15.49
CA THR A 69 -3.30 3.79 14.38
C THR A 69 -1.95 3.82 13.68
N ALA A 70 -1.37 2.65 13.41
CA ALA A 70 -0.15 2.47 12.65
C ALA A 70 -0.26 1.22 11.75
N THR A 71 0.46 1.23 10.64
CA THR A 71 0.60 0.03 9.79
C THR A 71 1.94 -0.60 10.10
N VAL A 72 1.91 -1.82 10.65
CA VAL A 72 3.13 -2.52 11.04
C VAL A 72 3.82 -3.09 9.81
N LEU A 73 5.14 -2.93 9.76
CA LEU A 73 6.01 -3.50 8.75
C LEU A 73 6.74 -4.70 9.35
N ILE A 74 6.35 -5.89 8.94
CA ILE A 74 6.97 -7.14 9.41
C ILE A 74 8.09 -7.60 8.47
N LEU A 75 8.87 -8.60 8.92
CA LEU A 75 10.02 -9.16 8.19
C LEU A 75 11.18 -8.19 8.02
N GLY A 76 11.26 -7.20 8.92
CA GLY A 76 12.31 -6.18 8.93
C GLY A 76 12.03 -5.00 8.00
N ASN A 77 13.04 -4.13 7.84
CA ASN A 77 12.95 -2.87 7.10
C ASN A 77 13.88 -2.79 5.89
N VAL A 78 14.39 -3.94 5.42
CA VAL A 78 15.21 -4.06 4.20
C VAL A 78 14.46 -4.92 3.19
N CYS A 79 14.20 -4.36 2.00
CA CYS A 79 13.47 -5.01 0.93
C CYS A 79 14.42 -5.64 -0.09
N THR A 80 14.05 -6.78 -0.68
CA THR A 80 14.82 -7.38 -1.79
C THR A 80 14.64 -6.64 -3.11
N ARG A 81 13.73 -5.64 -3.18
CA ARG A 81 13.43 -4.87 -4.39
C ARG A 81 13.58 -3.37 -4.16
N ASN A 82 13.93 -2.64 -5.23
CA ASN A 82 14.16 -1.19 -5.23
C ASN A 82 13.10 -0.47 -6.08
N CYS A 83 11.84 -0.49 -5.63
CA CYS A 83 10.75 0.24 -6.31
C CYS A 83 10.97 1.74 -6.23
N LYS A 84 10.87 2.43 -7.37
CA LYS A 84 11.23 3.85 -7.49
C LYS A 84 10.22 4.82 -6.87
N PHE A 85 9.07 4.32 -6.44
CA PHE A 85 8.09 5.10 -5.66
C PHE A 85 8.22 4.92 -4.14
N CYS A 86 9.10 4.03 -3.67
CA CYS A 86 9.24 3.64 -2.27
C CYS A 86 10.56 4.15 -1.67
N SER A 87 10.57 4.46 -0.38
CA SER A 87 11.79 4.85 0.35
C SER A 87 12.31 3.78 1.31
N VAL A 88 11.66 2.60 1.36
CA VAL A 88 12.17 1.47 2.14
C VAL A 88 13.53 1.05 1.62
N ALA A 89 14.47 0.83 2.53
CA ALA A 89 15.83 0.43 2.19
C ALA A 89 15.85 -0.86 1.36
N CYS A 90 16.69 -0.89 0.32
CA CYS A 90 16.88 -2.06 -0.54
C CYS A 90 18.21 -2.74 -0.22
N GLY A 91 18.23 -4.07 -0.15
CA GLY A 91 19.44 -4.82 0.12
C GLY A 91 19.18 -6.29 0.46
N LYS A 92 20.10 -6.89 1.19
CA LYS A 92 19.96 -8.25 1.72
C LYS A 92 19.31 -8.19 3.10
N PRO A 93 18.03 -8.65 3.25
CA PRO A 93 17.36 -8.64 4.55
C PRO A 93 18.02 -9.61 5.54
N LYS A 94 17.85 -9.33 6.82
CA LYS A 94 18.18 -10.29 7.90
C LYS A 94 17.19 -11.46 7.89
N PRO A 95 17.51 -12.61 8.50
CA PRO A 95 16.53 -13.65 8.76
C PRO A 95 15.29 -13.11 9.48
N PRO A 96 14.09 -13.69 9.26
CA PRO A 96 12.90 -13.32 10.02
C PRO A 96 13.13 -13.45 11.53
N ASP A 97 12.67 -12.46 12.29
CA ASP A 97 12.76 -12.47 13.74
C ASP A 97 11.62 -13.32 14.34
N PRO A 98 11.89 -14.47 14.97
CA PRO A 98 10.85 -15.33 15.52
C PRO A 98 10.10 -14.71 16.70
N THR A 99 10.61 -13.61 17.28
CA THR A 99 9.96 -12.90 18.39
C THR A 99 9.02 -11.78 17.93
N GLU A 100 9.09 -11.38 16.66
CA GLU A 100 8.25 -10.31 16.10
C GLU A 100 6.75 -10.57 16.28
N PRO A 101 6.20 -11.80 16.06
CA PRO A 101 4.79 -12.10 16.32
C PRO A 101 4.34 -11.85 17.77
N LEU A 102 5.21 -12.13 18.75
CA LEU A 102 4.93 -11.87 20.18
C LEU A 102 4.86 -10.37 20.47
N ARG A 103 5.82 -9.61 19.96
CA ARG A 103 5.87 -8.16 20.13
C ARG A 103 4.68 -7.47 19.46
N LEU A 104 4.24 -8.01 18.31
CA LEU A 104 3.05 -7.54 17.61
C LEU A 104 1.77 -7.77 18.44
N ALA A 105 1.64 -8.92 19.08
CA ALA A 105 0.52 -9.23 19.97
C ALA A 105 0.49 -8.30 21.20
N GLU A 106 1.65 -8.02 21.78
CA GLU A 106 1.76 -7.08 22.89
C GLU A 106 1.39 -5.65 22.49
N MET A 107 1.82 -5.19 21.29
CA MET A 107 1.43 -3.90 20.74
C MET A 107 -0.10 -3.80 20.57
N ALA A 108 -0.72 -4.83 19.98
CA ALA A 108 -2.16 -4.85 19.77
C ALA A 108 -2.95 -4.70 21.07
N LYS A 109 -2.48 -5.35 22.13
CA LYS A 109 -3.05 -5.30 23.47
C LYS A 109 -2.85 -3.93 24.12
N GLN A 110 -1.62 -3.41 24.13
CA GLN A 110 -1.31 -2.10 24.74
C GLN A 110 -2.06 -0.96 24.06
N MET A 111 -2.21 -0.99 22.74
CA MET A 111 -2.93 0.00 21.96
C MET A 111 -4.45 -0.26 21.89
N GLN A 112 -4.95 -1.36 22.43
CA GLN A 112 -6.37 -1.76 22.39
C GLN A 112 -6.97 -1.72 20.97
N LEU A 113 -6.20 -2.21 20.00
CA LEU A 113 -6.58 -2.11 18.60
C LEU A 113 -7.86 -2.89 18.29
N LYS A 114 -8.70 -2.31 17.43
CA LYS A 114 -9.89 -2.96 16.84
C LYS A 114 -9.68 -3.37 15.40
N TYR A 115 -8.68 -2.78 14.75
CA TYR A 115 -8.28 -3.07 13.38
C TYR A 115 -6.77 -2.96 13.25
N MET A 116 -6.15 -3.97 12.63
CA MET A 116 -4.70 -4.00 12.41
C MET A 116 -4.39 -4.23 10.95
N VAL A 117 -3.58 -3.34 10.38
CA VAL A 117 -3.00 -3.54 9.06
C VAL A 117 -1.55 -4.00 9.22
N ILE A 118 -1.26 -5.17 8.68
CA ILE A 118 0.08 -5.76 8.64
C ILE A 118 0.58 -5.72 7.20
N THR A 119 1.77 -5.19 6.98
CA THR A 119 2.44 -5.24 5.68
C THR A 119 3.87 -5.74 5.83
N SER A 120 4.52 -6.09 4.73
CA SER A 120 5.91 -6.51 4.75
C SER A 120 6.72 -5.88 3.63
N VAL A 121 8.04 -5.95 3.76
CA VAL A 121 8.96 -5.82 2.62
C VAL A 121 8.82 -7.02 1.68
N ASN A 122 9.29 -6.91 0.43
CA ASN A 122 9.45 -8.08 -0.42
C ASN A 122 10.59 -8.95 0.13
N ARG A 123 10.34 -10.24 0.19
CA ARG A 123 11.26 -11.27 0.66
C ARG A 123 11.40 -12.36 -0.42
N ASP A 124 11.89 -11.96 -1.61
CA ASP A 124 12.15 -12.90 -2.71
C ASP A 124 13.26 -13.92 -2.37
N ASP A 125 13.95 -13.71 -1.25
CA ASP A 125 14.94 -14.61 -0.65
C ASP A 125 14.31 -15.76 0.16
N LEU A 126 13.04 -15.66 0.54
CA LEU A 126 12.33 -16.70 1.28
C LEU A 126 11.49 -17.58 0.33
N PRO A 127 11.47 -18.90 0.53
CA PRO A 127 10.78 -19.83 -0.37
C PRO A 127 9.26 -19.63 -0.42
N ASP A 128 8.67 -19.05 0.63
CA ASP A 128 7.23 -18.74 0.72
C ASP A 128 6.94 -17.23 0.60
N GLY A 129 7.95 -16.41 0.27
CA GLY A 129 7.83 -14.95 0.20
C GLY A 129 7.47 -14.28 1.51
N GLY A 130 7.59 -14.97 2.64
CA GLY A 130 7.24 -14.50 3.98
C GLY A 130 5.79 -14.80 4.41
N ALA A 131 5.02 -15.57 3.64
CA ALA A 131 3.63 -15.90 3.98
C ALA A 131 3.49 -16.61 5.33
N GLY A 132 4.44 -17.48 5.69
CA GLY A 132 4.49 -18.14 7.00
C GLY A 132 4.55 -17.14 8.15
N HIS A 133 5.35 -16.11 8.00
CA HIS A 133 5.50 -15.09 9.03
C HIS A 133 4.25 -14.21 9.21
N PHE A 134 3.52 -13.89 8.11
CA PHE A 134 2.19 -13.27 8.21
C PHE A 134 1.23 -14.13 9.02
N ARG A 135 1.18 -15.45 8.72
CA ARG A 135 0.35 -16.41 9.48
C ARG A 135 0.74 -16.41 10.96
N ASP A 136 2.02 -16.52 11.27
CA ASP A 136 2.52 -16.59 12.66
C ASP A 136 2.18 -15.31 13.44
N CYS A 137 2.23 -14.14 12.80
CA CYS A 137 1.79 -12.88 13.39
C CYS A 137 0.30 -12.91 13.73
N ILE A 138 -0.57 -13.30 12.78
CA ILE A 138 -2.02 -13.35 12.99
C ILE A 138 -2.36 -14.39 14.07
N ASP A 139 -1.81 -15.61 13.98
CA ASP A 139 -2.07 -16.69 14.91
C ASP A 139 -1.63 -16.36 16.34
N LYS A 140 -0.61 -15.51 16.50
CA LYS A 140 -0.13 -15.04 17.80
C LYS A 140 -0.96 -13.91 18.40
N VAL A 141 -1.45 -13.00 17.56
CA VAL A 141 -2.26 -11.86 17.99
C VAL A 141 -3.69 -12.26 18.32
N ARG A 142 -4.30 -13.10 17.49
CA ARG A 142 -5.74 -13.44 17.56
C ARG A 142 -6.20 -13.99 18.92
N PRO A 143 -5.50 -14.91 19.59
CA PRO A 143 -5.91 -15.42 20.91
C PRO A 143 -5.89 -14.34 22.00
N GLN A 144 -5.04 -13.32 21.85
CA GLN A 144 -4.91 -12.24 22.83
C GLN A 144 -5.87 -11.08 22.56
N CYS A 145 -6.34 -10.93 21.30
CA CYS A 145 -7.23 -9.87 20.85
C CYS A 145 -8.30 -10.47 19.91
N PRO A 146 -9.28 -11.22 20.45
CA PRO A 146 -10.23 -12.02 19.63
C PRO A 146 -11.13 -11.16 18.74
N ASP A 147 -11.46 -9.93 19.14
CA ASP A 147 -12.30 -8.98 18.38
C ASP A 147 -11.53 -8.17 17.34
N LEU A 148 -10.21 -8.34 17.27
CA LEU A 148 -9.35 -7.59 16.37
C LEU A 148 -9.55 -8.06 14.93
N LYS A 149 -9.91 -7.13 14.05
CA LYS A 149 -10.00 -7.38 12.60
C LYS A 149 -8.63 -7.16 11.95
N PHE A 150 -8.29 -7.99 10.98
CA PHE A 150 -7.02 -7.93 10.27
C PHE A 150 -7.19 -7.50 8.81
N GLU A 151 -6.24 -6.69 8.32
CA GLU A 151 -5.95 -6.50 6.90
C GLU A 151 -4.48 -6.83 6.68
N ILE A 152 -4.18 -7.65 5.68
CA ILE A 152 -2.81 -7.95 5.30
C ILE A 152 -2.53 -7.33 3.92
N LEU A 153 -1.54 -6.46 3.85
CA LEU A 153 -1.03 -5.91 2.59
C LEU A 153 0.23 -6.68 2.19
N THR A 154 0.06 -7.59 1.24
CA THR A 154 1.09 -8.55 0.88
C THR A 154 1.95 -8.09 -0.30
N PRO A 155 3.19 -8.60 -0.43
CA PRO A 155 3.94 -8.56 -1.68
C PRO A 155 3.23 -9.40 -2.75
N ASP A 156 3.77 -9.39 -3.99
CA ASP A 156 3.20 -10.18 -5.09
C ASP A 156 3.56 -11.68 -5.04
N PHE A 157 4.27 -12.12 -4.01
CA PHE A 157 4.74 -13.51 -3.83
C PHE A 157 5.32 -14.10 -5.11
N ARG A 158 6.25 -13.38 -5.73
CA ARG A 158 6.91 -13.79 -6.97
C ARG A 158 7.40 -15.22 -6.84
N ASN A 159 7.01 -16.08 -7.77
CA ASN A 159 7.35 -17.51 -7.85
C ASN A 159 6.67 -18.45 -6.81
N CYS A 160 5.87 -17.95 -5.86
CA CYS A 160 5.27 -18.79 -4.81
C CYS A 160 3.80 -18.45 -4.47
N GLN A 161 3.06 -17.77 -5.37
CA GLN A 161 1.69 -17.29 -5.09
C GLN A 161 0.75 -18.37 -4.55
N ALA A 162 0.69 -19.52 -5.21
CA ALA A 162 -0.19 -20.62 -4.80
C ALA A 162 0.19 -21.18 -3.42
N GLN A 163 1.48 -21.33 -3.16
CA GLN A 163 1.98 -21.81 -1.86
C GLN A 163 1.69 -20.77 -0.76
N ALA A 164 1.98 -19.49 -1.02
CA ALA A 164 1.74 -18.40 -0.08
C ALA A 164 0.25 -18.31 0.31
N LEU A 165 -0.67 -18.37 -0.67
CA LEU A 165 -2.11 -18.34 -0.41
C LEU A 165 -2.59 -19.56 0.38
N LYS A 166 -2.05 -20.77 0.13
CA LYS A 166 -2.36 -21.95 0.96
C LYS A 166 -1.95 -21.78 2.43
N ILE A 167 -0.80 -21.14 2.67
CA ILE A 167 -0.33 -20.84 4.02
C ILE A 167 -1.27 -19.83 4.68
N LEU A 168 -1.60 -18.72 3.99
CA LEU A 168 -2.45 -17.66 4.50
C LEU A 168 -3.90 -18.11 4.74
N LYS A 169 -4.40 -19.07 3.97
CA LYS A 169 -5.74 -19.64 4.20
C LYS A 169 -5.94 -20.19 5.62
N ARG A 170 -4.85 -20.61 6.27
CA ARG A 170 -4.90 -21.21 7.62
C ARG A 170 -5.16 -20.19 8.74
N CYS A 171 -5.01 -18.90 8.47
CA CYS A 171 -5.18 -17.82 9.45
C CYS A 171 -6.32 -16.82 9.09
N LEU A 172 -7.31 -17.24 8.28
CA LEU A 172 -8.54 -16.48 8.05
C LEU A 172 -9.30 -16.24 9.37
N PRO A 173 -10.17 -15.20 9.50
CA PRO A 173 -10.51 -14.18 8.50
C PRO A 173 -9.58 -12.97 8.50
N PHE A 174 -9.45 -12.30 7.35
CA PHE A 174 -8.79 -10.99 7.16
C PHE A 174 -9.21 -10.37 5.83
N VAL A 175 -8.91 -9.06 5.64
CA VAL A 175 -8.95 -8.40 4.33
C VAL A 175 -7.62 -8.66 3.61
N PHE A 176 -7.66 -9.24 2.41
CA PHE A 176 -6.47 -9.48 1.60
C PHE A 176 -6.19 -8.30 0.68
N ALA A 177 -5.09 -7.61 0.89
CA ALA A 177 -4.66 -6.47 0.08
C ALA A 177 -3.37 -6.77 -0.69
N HIS A 178 -3.35 -6.38 -1.96
CA HIS A 178 -2.16 -6.30 -2.79
C HIS A 178 -2.29 -5.12 -3.75
N ASN A 179 -1.33 -4.22 -3.73
CA ASN A 179 -1.38 -3.00 -4.53
C ASN A 179 -0.83 -3.21 -5.94
N VAL A 180 -1.57 -2.77 -6.95
CA VAL A 180 -1.04 -2.64 -8.32
C VAL A 180 -0.07 -1.46 -8.45
N GLU A 181 -0.24 -0.43 -7.63
CA GLU A 181 0.60 0.76 -7.46
C GLU A 181 0.49 1.78 -8.59
N THR A 182 0.56 1.36 -9.85
CA THR A 182 0.52 2.23 -11.03
C THR A 182 -0.05 1.50 -12.25
N VAL A 183 -0.12 2.17 -13.39
CA VAL A 183 -0.61 1.64 -14.67
C VAL A 183 0.44 0.75 -15.38
N PRO A 184 0.04 -0.17 -16.27
CA PRO A 184 0.95 -1.10 -16.95
C PRO A 184 2.16 -0.45 -17.64
N SER A 185 1.94 0.69 -18.32
CA SER A 185 3.00 1.42 -19.03
C SER A 185 4.14 1.90 -18.13
N LEU A 186 3.85 2.15 -16.84
CA LEU A 186 4.81 2.65 -15.85
C LEU A 186 5.43 1.53 -14.98
N TYR A 187 5.00 0.28 -15.13
CA TYR A 187 5.46 -0.81 -14.25
C TYR A 187 6.97 -1.01 -14.26
N GLN A 188 7.58 -1.04 -15.45
CA GLN A 188 9.01 -1.26 -15.61
C GLN A 188 9.86 -0.15 -14.96
N THR A 189 9.34 1.09 -14.99
CA THR A 189 10.03 2.24 -14.42
C THR A 189 9.80 2.38 -12.91
N ALA A 190 8.57 2.10 -12.46
CA ALA A 190 8.17 2.39 -11.09
C ALA A 190 8.36 1.21 -10.12
N LYS A 191 8.01 -0.02 -10.53
CA LYS A 191 7.91 -1.20 -9.65
C LYS A 191 8.98 -2.23 -9.98
N ALA A 192 10.16 -2.09 -9.41
CA ALA A 192 11.30 -2.98 -9.65
C ALA A 192 10.94 -4.47 -9.44
N GLY A 193 11.15 -5.31 -10.47
CA GLY A 193 10.79 -6.73 -10.45
C GLY A 193 9.28 -7.00 -10.35
N GLY A 194 8.46 -5.95 -10.46
CA GLY A 194 7.01 -6.04 -10.51
C GLY A 194 6.52 -6.54 -11.87
N ASP A 195 5.32 -7.09 -11.86
CA ASP A 195 4.59 -7.51 -13.06
C ASP A 195 3.11 -7.24 -12.83
N TYR A 196 2.48 -6.52 -13.77
CA TYR A 196 1.08 -6.10 -13.61
C TYR A 196 0.13 -7.28 -13.62
N GLN A 197 0.32 -8.20 -14.57
CA GLN A 197 -0.53 -9.38 -14.70
C GLN A 197 -0.37 -10.31 -13.49
N ARG A 198 0.85 -10.45 -12.95
CA ARG A 198 1.10 -11.20 -11.72
C ARG A 198 0.36 -10.60 -10.53
N SER A 199 0.29 -9.26 -10.43
CA SER A 199 -0.46 -8.58 -9.37
C SER A 199 -1.97 -8.84 -9.49
N LEU A 200 -2.54 -8.78 -10.70
CA LEU A 200 -3.94 -9.13 -10.95
C LEU A 200 -4.22 -10.61 -10.67
N ASN A 201 -3.35 -11.51 -11.12
CA ASN A 201 -3.47 -12.94 -10.88
C ASN A 201 -3.45 -13.28 -9.39
N LEU A 202 -2.61 -12.60 -8.60
CA LEU A 202 -2.59 -12.80 -7.15
C LEU A 202 -3.95 -12.45 -6.51
N LEU A 203 -4.55 -11.32 -6.88
CA LEU A 203 -5.88 -10.91 -6.39
C LEU A 203 -6.97 -11.90 -6.80
N LYS A 204 -6.95 -12.37 -8.07
CA LYS A 204 -7.87 -13.41 -8.56
C LYS A 204 -7.71 -14.71 -7.78
N MET A 205 -6.49 -15.22 -7.68
CA MET A 205 -6.20 -16.45 -6.93
C MET A 205 -6.57 -16.33 -5.45
N ALA A 206 -6.41 -15.16 -4.84
CA ALA A 206 -6.83 -14.91 -3.46
C ALA A 206 -8.34 -15.09 -3.32
N LYS A 207 -9.17 -14.55 -4.22
CA LYS A 207 -10.62 -14.74 -4.25
C LYS A 207 -11.01 -16.21 -4.37
N GLU A 208 -10.26 -17.00 -5.14
CA GLU A 208 -10.54 -18.42 -5.38
C GLU A 208 -10.06 -19.30 -4.23
N THR A 209 -8.88 -19.00 -3.65
CA THR A 209 -8.21 -19.85 -2.66
C THR A 209 -8.64 -19.55 -1.23
N LEU A 210 -8.75 -18.25 -0.88
CA LEU A 210 -9.03 -17.79 0.48
C LEU A 210 -10.55 -17.76 0.73
N ARG A 211 -11.24 -18.85 0.46
CA ARG A 211 -12.66 -19.02 0.79
C ARG A 211 -12.78 -19.74 2.14
N PHE A 212 -13.78 -19.35 2.90
CA PHE A 212 -14.24 -20.16 4.02
C PHE A 212 -14.78 -21.51 3.50
N SER A 213 -15.10 -22.45 4.38
CA SER A 213 -15.56 -23.80 4.01
C SER A 213 -16.71 -23.74 2.99
N GLN A 214 -16.87 -24.82 2.19
CA GLN A 214 -18.02 -24.95 1.29
C GLN A 214 -19.31 -24.85 2.11
N GLY A 215 -20.10 -23.80 1.89
CA GLY A 215 -21.34 -23.53 2.62
C GLY A 215 -21.39 -22.20 3.37
N ASP A 216 -20.23 -21.58 3.65
CA ASP A 216 -20.20 -20.23 4.24
C ASP A 216 -20.38 -19.16 3.16
N SER A 217 -21.34 -18.27 3.36
CA SER A 217 -21.62 -17.14 2.47
C SER A 217 -20.54 -16.03 2.53
N LEU A 218 -19.53 -16.20 3.37
CA LEU A 218 -18.47 -15.21 3.59
C LEU A 218 -17.34 -15.34 2.55
N GLU A 219 -17.40 -14.50 1.53
CA GLU A 219 -16.28 -14.32 0.60
C GLU A 219 -15.17 -13.49 1.21
N ILE A 220 -13.90 -13.82 0.87
CA ILE A 220 -12.76 -12.97 1.22
C ILE A 220 -12.90 -11.58 0.57
N VAL A 221 -12.70 -10.53 1.36
CA VAL A 221 -12.61 -9.16 0.85
C VAL A 221 -11.20 -8.93 0.31
N THR A 222 -11.11 -8.57 -0.97
CA THR A 222 -9.83 -8.20 -1.60
C THR A 222 -9.76 -6.70 -1.83
N LYS A 223 -8.55 -6.15 -1.71
CA LYS A 223 -8.28 -4.72 -1.81
C LYS A 223 -7.03 -4.43 -2.63
N SER A 224 -7.05 -3.33 -3.38
CA SER A 224 -5.88 -2.84 -4.11
C SER A 224 -5.75 -1.32 -4.00
N SER A 225 -4.61 -0.80 -4.43
CA SER A 225 -4.34 0.63 -4.45
C SER A 225 -3.57 1.03 -5.71
N ILE A 226 -3.86 2.25 -6.20
CA ILE A 226 -3.13 2.92 -7.26
C ILE A 226 -2.75 4.33 -6.82
N MET A 227 -1.56 4.76 -7.22
CA MET A 227 -1.09 6.14 -7.04
C MET A 227 -1.21 6.89 -8.36
N LEU A 228 -1.63 8.16 -8.28
CA LEU A 228 -1.72 9.09 -9.41
C LEU A 228 -0.64 10.17 -9.32
N GLY A 229 -0.25 10.69 -10.48
CA GLY A 229 0.76 11.75 -10.61
C GLY A 229 2.15 11.25 -10.99
N LEU A 230 2.26 10.01 -11.52
CA LEU A 230 3.48 9.41 -12.05
C LEU A 230 3.62 9.57 -13.57
N GLY A 231 2.58 10.11 -14.27
CA GLY A 231 2.52 10.30 -15.72
C GLY A 231 1.54 9.37 -16.45
N GLU A 232 0.69 8.68 -15.69
CA GLU A 232 -0.41 7.89 -16.23
C GLU A 232 -1.46 8.75 -16.92
N THR A 233 -2.14 8.20 -17.92
CA THR A 233 -3.31 8.79 -18.56
C THR A 233 -4.60 8.36 -17.89
N ASP A 234 -5.67 9.16 -18.05
CA ASP A 234 -7.00 8.81 -17.53
C ASP A 234 -7.53 7.49 -18.09
N ALA A 235 -7.28 7.21 -19.36
CA ALA A 235 -7.70 5.97 -19.99
C ALA A 235 -7.00 4.75 -19.35
N GLU A 236 -5.73 4.85 -19.01
CA GLU A 236 -4.98 3.79 -18.32
C GLU A 236 -5.48 3.58 -16.89
N VAL A 237 -5.77 4.66 -16.15
CA VAL A 237 -6.34 4.56 -14.79
C VAL A 237 -7.71 3.87 -14.83
N GLU A 238 -8.58 4.27 -15.77
CA GLU A 238 -9.89 3.62 -15.96
C GLU A 238 -9.73 2.14 -16.30
N GLN A 239 -8.77 1.78 -17.15
CA GLN A 239 -8.51 0.38 -17.49
C GLN A 239 -8.04 -0.41 -16.27
N VAL A 240 -7.16 0.13 -15.44
CA VAL A 240 -6.73 -0.51 -14.17
C VAL A 240 -7.91 -0.77 -13.25
N LEU A 241 -8.85 0.17 -13.11
CA LEU A 241 -10.04 -0.02 -12.30
C LEU A 241 -10.93 -1.14 -12.84
N LYS A 242 -11.12 -1.20 -14.18
CA LYS A 242 -11.84 -2.30 -14.85
C LYS A 242 -11.15 -3.65 -14.63
N ASP A 243 -9.84 -3.71 -14.80
CA ASP A 243 -9.05 -4.94 -14.61
C ASP A 243 -9.15 -5.45 -13.16
N LEU A 244 -9.07 -4.56 -12.17
CA LEU A 244 -9.26 -4.90 -10.76
C LEU A 244 -10.67 -5.46 -10.52
N ARG A 245 -11.72 -4.89 -11.10
CA ARG A 245 -13.07 -5.43 -10.98
C ARG A 245 -13.22 -6.78 -11.66
N ASN A 246 -12.62 -6.96 -12.83
CA ASN A 246 -12.64 -8.22 -13.59
C ASN A 246 -12.03 -9.39 -12.82
N VAL A 247 -11.02 -9.12 -11.97
CA VAL A 247 -10.44 -10.15 -11.06
C VAL A 247 -11.17 -10.25 -9.70
N GLY A 248 -12.31 -9.56 -9.54
CA GLY A 248 -13.14 -9.64 -8.35
C GLY A 248 -12.66 -8.79 -7.17
N CYS A 249 -11.79 -7.79 -7.39
CA CYS A 249 -11.34 -6.90 -6.33
C CYS A 249 -12.51 -6.09 -5.77
N ASN A 250 -12.70 -6.13 -4.44
CA ASN A 250 -13.84 -5.50 -3.75
C ASN A 250 -13.58 -4.04 -3.42
N ARG A 251 -12.35 -3.71 -2.98
CA ARG A 251 -11.99 -2.40 -2.42
C ARG A 251 -10.83 -1.77 -3.17
N VAL A 252 -10.88 -0.45 -3.37
CA VAL A 252 -9.79 0.28 -4.02
C VAL A 252 -9.46 1.58 -3.29
N THR A 253 -8.17 1.92 -3.22
CA THR A 253 -7.70 3.24 -2.81
C THR A 253 -6.98 3.92 -3.97
N ILE A 254 -7.23 5.23 -4.14
CA ILE A 254 -6.62 6.07 -5.17
C ILE A 254 -6.02 7.28 -4.47
N GLY A 255 -4.70 7.44 -4.49
CA GLY A 255 -3.99 8.50 -3.78
C GLY A 255 -2.96 9.22 -4.64
N GLN A 256 -2.56 10.41 -4.23
CA GLN A 256 -1.47 11.15 -4.88
C GLN A 256 -0.13 10.50 -4.60
N TYR A 257 0.66 10.26 -5.63
CA TYR A 257 2.09 9.99 -5.47
C TYR A 257 2.79 11.24 -4.92
N LEU A 258 3.54 11.06 -3.85
CA LEU A 258 4.40 12.09 -3.29
C LEU A 258 5.81 11.52 -3.22
N LYS A 259 6.79 12.20 -3.82
CA LYS A 259 8.18 11.75 -3.87
C LYS A 259 8.75 11.57 -2.46
N PRO A 260 9.03 10.34 -2.02
CA PRO A 260 9.42 10.11 -0.62
C PRO A 260 10.92 10.31 -0.37
N SER A 261 11.76 10.28 -1.42
CA SER A 261 13.20 10.46 -1.32
C SER A 261 13.79 11.08 -2.59
N LYS A 262 15.02 11.56 -2.51
CA LYS A 262 15.74 12.14 -3.67
C LYS A 262 15.92 11.14 -4.82
N ASN A 263 16.00 9.84 -4.49
CA ASN A 263 16.23 8.75 -5.46
C ASN A 263 14.94 8.16 -6.02
N SER A 264 13.79 8.65 -5.59
CA SER A 264 12.47 8.23 -6.08
C SER A 264 12.08 8.98 -7.34
N LEU A 265 11.10 8.47 -8.09
CA LEU A 265 10.55 9.13 -9.28
C LEU A 265 10.08 10.54 -8.96
N ASP A 266 10.20 11.44 -9.93
CA ASP A 266 9.63 12.77 -9.81
C ASP A 266 8.10 12.72 -9.89
N VAL A 267 7.45 13.67 -9.23
CA VAL A 267 6.03 13.91 -9.41
C VAL A 267 5.84 14.58 -10.77
N VAL A 268 5.04 13.96 -11.64
CA VAL A 268 4.71 14.51 -12.96
C VAL A 268 3.56 15.49 -12.85
N GLU A 269 2.57 15.19 -11.98
CA GLU A 269 1.39 16.01 -11.78
C GLU A 269 0.91 15.95 -10.32
N TYR A 270 0.50 17.07 -9.77
CA TYR A 270 -0.31 17.13 -8.55
C TYR A 270 -1.78 17.15 -8.92
N VAL A 271 -2.40 15.97 -8.87
CA VAL A 271 -3.80 15.75 -9.22
C VAL A 271 -4.73 16.53 -8.28
N THR A 272 -5.72 17.20 -8.85
CA THR A 272 -6.63 18.05 -8.08
C THR A 272 -7.62 17.24 -7.24
N PRO A 273 -8.14 17.77 -6.11
CA PRO A 273 -9.19 17.12 -5.34
C PRO A 273 -10.43 16.77 -6.17
N VAL A 274 -10.80 17.63 -7.13
CA VAL A 274 -11.93 17.39 -8.06
C VAL A 274 -11.68 16.13 -8.90
N LYS A 275 -10.44 15.93 -9.37
CA LYS A 275 -10.09 14.73 -10.14
C LYS A 275 -10.13 13.46 -9.28
N PHE A 276 -9.75 13.54 -8.00
CA PHE A 276 -9.94 12.43 -7.07
C PHE A 276 -11.41 12.10 -6.85
N ASP A 277 -12.29 13.11 -6.76
CA ASP A 277 -13.73 12.88 -6.66
C ASP A 277 -14.30 12.25 -7.95
N PHE A 278 -13.84 12.67 -9.12
CA PHE A 278 -14.17 12.02 -10.40
C PHE A 278 -13.83 10.51 -10.35
N TRP A 279 -12.63 10.15 -9.91
CA TRP A 279 -12.22 8.75 -9.79
C TRP A 279 -13.02 8.00 -8.72
N ARG A 280 -13.43 8.69 -7.66
CA ARG A 280 -14.34 8.13 -6.66
C ARG A 280 -15.66 7.71 -7.29
N GLN A 281 -16.30 8.59 -8.03
CA GLN A 281 -17.57 8.30 -8.71
C GLN A 281 -17.41 7.17 -9.74
N LYS A 282 -16.31 7.19 -10.49
CA LYS A 282 -16.02 6.15 -11.48
C LYS A 282 -15.87 4.77 -10.84
N ALA A 283 -15.18 4.66 -9.73
CA ALA A 283 -15.02 3.40 -9.01
C ALA A 283 -16.37 2.89 -8.44
N ILE A 284 -17.23 3.78 -7.93
CA ILE A 284 -18.58 3.43 -7.51
C ILE A 284 -19.38 2.85 -8.69
N GLN A 285 -19.36 3.52 -9.84
CA GLN A 285 -20.05 3.06 -11.05
C GLN A 285 -19.54 1.69 -11.54
N LEU A 286 -18.26 1.39 -11.34
CA LEU A 286 -17.68 0.09 -11.66
C LEU A 286 -18.01 -1.00 -10.63
N GLY A 287 -18.70 -0.68 -9.52
CA GLY A 287 -19.19 -1.63 -8.53
C GLY A 287 -18.16 -2.03 -7.46
N PHE A 288 -17.18 -1.17 -7.14
CA PHE A 288 -16.40 -1.39 -5.92
C PHE A 288 -17.28 -1.20 -4.69
N SER A 289 -17.23 -2.15 -3.75
CA SER A 289 -18.04 -2.11 -2.53
C SER A 289 -17.52 -1.11 -1.48
N TRP A 290 -16.26 -0.72 -1.60
CA TRP A 290 -15.63 0.32 -0.78
C TRP A 290 -14.51 0.98 -1.58
N MET A 291 -14.39 2.30 -1.42
CA MET A 291 -13.32 3.01 -2.06
C MET A 291 -12.95 4.30 -1.31
N LEU A 292 -11.67 4.64 -1.40
CA LEU A 292 -11.13 5.89 -0.89
C LEU A 292 -10.30 6.57 -1.97
N SER A 293 -10.76 7.70 -2.50
CA SER A 293 -10.06 8.47 -3.51
C SER A 293 -9.86 9.89 -3.01
N THR A 294 -8.67 10.19 -2.52
CA THR A 294 -8.29 11.52 -2.03
C THR A 294 -6.78 11.71 -2.19
N PRO A 295 -6.28 12.96 -2.21
CA PRO A 295 -4.84 13.22 -2.34
C PRO A 295 -3.98 12.47 -1.31
N PHE A 296 -4.49 12.28 -0.11
CA PHE A 296 -3.76 11.60 0.96
C PHE A 296 -4.13 10.13 1.17
N ALA A 297 -4.99 9.56 0.31
CA ALA A 297 -5.30 8.13 0.40
C ALA A 297 -4.00 7.30 0.27
N ARG A 298 -3.92 6.28 1.10
CA ARG A 298 -2.91 5.22 1.09
C ARG A 298 -3.62 3.91 1.34
N SER A 299 -3.02 2.79 0.97
CA SER A 299 -3.67 1.48 1.09
C SER A 299 -4.24 1.21 2.48
N SER A 300 -3.50 1.56 3.53
CA SER A 300 -3.93 1.36 4.92
C SER A 300 -4.59 2.57 5.59
N TYR A 301 -4.74 3.69 4.87
CA TYR A 301 -5.34 4.89 5.46
C TYR A 301 -6.85 4.74 5.59
N LEU A 302 -7.38 4.92 6.80
CA LEU A 302 -8.80 4.71 7.14
C LEU A 302 -9.31 3.30 6.78
N ALA A 303 -8.43 2.29 6.83
CA ALA A 303 -8.76 0.92 6.45
C ALA A 303 -9.82 0.29 7.36
N GLU A 304 -9.93 0.78 8.61
CA GLU A 304 -10.92 0.37 9.60
C GLU A 304 -12.36 0.79 9.25
N GLN A 305 -12.54 1.74 8.33
CA GLN A 305 -13.87 2.20 7.93
C GLN A 305 -14.52 1.20 6.97
N GLU A 306 -15.66 0.66 7.36
CA GLU A 306 -16.37 -0.36 6.57
C GLU A 306 -17.23 0.25 5.44
N ASN A 307 -17.62 1.52 5.58
CA ASN A 307 -18.45 2.23 4.59
C ASN A 307 -17.59 3.08 3.66
N ALA A 308 -18.04 3.20 2.40
CA ALA A 308 -17.47 4.15 1.44
C ALA A 308 -17.62 5.58 1.97
N LEU A 309 -16.57 6.36 1.84
CA LEU A 309 -16.55 7.79 2.19
C LEU A 309 -17.04 8.66 1.03
#